data_2cf3bec5b296a36dd4e1f41618cef0e0
#
_entry.id   2cf3bec5b296a36dd4e1f41618cef0e0
#
_cell.length_a   1.000
_cell.length_b   1.000
_cell.length_c   1.000
_cell.angle_alpha   90.00
_cell.angle_beta   90.00
_cell.angle_gamma   90.00
#
_symmetry.space_group_name_H-M   'P 1'
#
loop_
_entity.id
_entity.type
_entity.pdbx_description
1 polymer ?
#
loop_
_entity_poly.entity_id
_entity_poly.type
_entity_poly.pdbx_seq_one_letter_code
_entity_poly.pdbx_strand_id
1 'polypeptide(L)'
;PPFDKIRAEHFLPALERGMSLHDAEIDAIASNNDDPTFGNVIEAYDAAGGMLARTELVFGMLCAAENTPELQALQERAMPLLAAHYDRILLDERLFARVKELYDRRGALDLDDVQLRLLEKTYRRFVRAGALLDAGRKARLKEINGELALAAVKFGNNLLAENNRFEMELTADEMAGLPSDVQELAREKARERGKKKDTGIFTLHKPSLIPFLTYSSDRGLRERIYKAYLNLSLIHISEPTRP
;
A
#
# COMPACT_ATOMS: atom_id res chain seq x y z
N PRO A 1 6.58 -0.74 18.36
CA PRO A 1 7.93 -0.92 17.80
C PRO A 1 8.92 0.09 18.39
N PRO A 2 10.18 -0.29 18.63
CA PRO A 2 11.21 0.62 19.14
C PRO A 2 11.77 1.49 17.99
N PHE A 3 11.01 2.49 17.56
CA PHE A 3 11.36 3.34 16.41
C PHE A 3 12.70 4.05 16.55
N ASP A 4 13.16 4.32 17.77
CA ASP A 4 14.49 4.87 18.08
C ASP A 4 15.63 3.95 17.66
N LYS A 5 15.39 2.64 17.52
CA LYS A 5 16.37 1.61 17.18
C LYS A 5 16.23 1.06 15.76
N ILE A 6 15.08 1.29 15.10
CA ILE A 6 14.85 0.79 13.75
C ILE A 6 15.58 1.70 12.74
N ARG A 7 16.25 1.08 11.76
CA ARG A 7 16.94 1.75 10.65
C ARG A 7 16.49 1.12 9.34
N ALA A 8 16.61 1.86 8.23
CA ALA A 8 16.22 1.38 6.90
C ALA A 8 16.90 0.05 6.53
N GLU A 9 18.19 -0.08 6.85
CA GLU A 9 19.01 -1.27 6.60
C GLU A 9 18.51 -2.55 7.27
N HIS A 10 17.69 -2.44 8.33
CA HIS A 10 17.14 -3.60 9.02
C HIS A 10 15.97 -4.25 8.28
N PHE A 11 15.27 -3.51 7.40
CA PHE A 11 14.03 -4.00 6.80
C PHE A 11 14.24 -5.13 5.80
N LEU A 12 15.19 -5.00 4.87
CA LEU A 12 15.36 -6.04 3.84
C LEU A 12 15.73 -7.39 4.46
N PRO A 13 16.72 -7.50 5.36
CA PRO A 13 17.01 -8.76 6.05
C PRO A 13 15.82 -9.29 6.88
N ALA A 14 15.05 -8.40 7.52
CA ALA A 14 13.89 -8.80 8.30
C ALA A 14 12.74 -9.32 7.41
N LEU A 15 12.50 -8.70 6.25
CA LEU A 15 11.54 -9.16 5.25
C LEU A 15 11.97 -10.52 4.68
N GLU A 16 13.23 -10.69 4.29
CA GLU A 16 13.77 -11.95 3.78
C GLU A 16 13.65 -13.07 4.81
N ARG A 17 13.98 -12.78 6.08
CA ARG A 17 13.81 -13.74 7.17
C ARG A 17 12.33 -14.06 7.41
N GLY A 18 11.47 -13.04 7.39
CA GLY A 18 10.02 -13.19 7.52
C GLY A 18 9.42 -14.06 6.42
N MET A 19 9.84 -13.85 5.16
CA MET A 19 9.44 -14.68 4.02
C MET A 19 9.89 -16.13 4.18
N SER A 20 11.15 -16.34 4.59
CA SER A 20 11.68 -17.69 4.82
C SER A 20 10.93 -18.46 5.90
N LEU A 21 10.55 -17.80 7.00
CA LEU A 21 9.75 -18.42 8.06
C LEU A 21 8.33 -18.72 7.59
N HIS A 22 7.71 -17.77 6.88
CA HIS A 22 6.38 -17.98 6.32
C HIS A 22 6.37 -19.13 5.31
N ASP A 23 7.39 -19.25 4.45
CA ASP A 23 7.51 -20.39 3.54
C ASP A 23 7.56 -21.72 4.28
N ALA A 24 8.30 -21.80 5.38
CA ALA A 24 8.38 -23.03 6.17
C ALA A 24 7.03 -23.38 6.83
N GLU A 25 6.29 -22.37 7.31
CA GLU A 25 4.94 -22.54 7.86
C GLU A 25 3.95 -23.03 6.78
N ILE A 26 3.99 -22.44 5.59
CA ILE A 26 3.16 -22.81 4.44
C ILE A 26 3.50 -24.23 3.95
N ASP A 27 4.80 -24.55 3.83
CA ASP A 27 5.23 -25.88 3.42
C ASP A 27 4.78 -26.96 4.44
N ALA A 28 4.80 -26.66 5.74
CA ALA A 28 4.28 -27.58 6.75
C ALA A 28 2.78 -27.85 6.58
N ILE A 29 1.99 -26.85 6.22
CA ILE A 29 0.56 -27.00 5.91
C ILE A 29 0.37 -27.81 4.63
N ALA A 30 1.08 -27.43 3.56
CA ALA A 30 0.90 -28.01 2.22
C ALA A 30 1.36 -29.47 2.14
N SER A 31 2.38 -29.86 2.92
CA SER A 31 2.95 -31.19 2.93
C SER A 31 2.41 -32.09 4.07
N ASN A 32 1.48 -31.61 4.88
CA ASN A 32 0.86 -32.41 5.93
C ASN A 32 0.08 -33.58 5.31
N ASN A 33 0.39 -34.80 5.74
CA ASN A 33 -0.24 -36.04 5.26
C ASN A 33 -1.58 -36.37 5.95
N ASP A 34 -1.92 -35.68 7.04
CA ASP A 34 -3.19 -35.84 7.70
C ASP A 34 -4.34 -35.32 6.83
N ASP A 35 -5.52 -35.89 6.98
CA ASP A 35 -6.73 -35.41 6.33
C ASP A 35 -6.91 -33.92 6.58
N PRO A 36 -7.29 -33.10 5.56
CA PRO A 36 -7.53 -31.72 5.74
C PRO A 36 -8.67 -31.45 6.73
N THR A 37 -8.38 -30.64 7.74
CA THR A 37 -9.34 -30.11 8.71
C THR A 37 -9.31 -28.59 8.71
N PHE A 38 -10.35 -27.94 9.25
CA PHE A 38 -10.35 -26.50 9.40
C PHE A 38 -9.11 -26.04 10.20
N GLY A 39 -8.76 -26.72 11.28
CA GLY A 39 -7.61 -26.37 12.12
C GLY A 39 -6.26 -26.52 11.42
N ASN A 40 -6.01 -27.69 10.75
CA ASN A 40 -4.69 -27.94 10.16
C ASN A 40 -4.48 -27.30 8.77
N VAL A 41 -5.51 -26.64 8.20
CA VAL A 41 -5.38 -25.92 6.92
C VAL A 41 -5.75 -24.45 7.08
N ILE A 42 -6.96 -24.13 7.50
CA ILE A 42 -7.48 -22.76 7.45
C ILE A 42 -6.97 -21.92 8.62
N GLU A 43 -7.07 -22.40 9.85
CA GLU A 43 -6.51 -21.71 11.02
C GLU A 43 -4.99 -21.64 10.95
N ALA A 44 -4.33 -22.74 10.54
CA ALA A 44 -2.88 -22.75 10.37
C ALA A 44 -2.43 -21.73 9.29
N TYR A 45 -3.15 -21.63 8.18
CA TYR A 45 -2.88 -20.65 7.12
C TYR A 45 -3.12 -19.20 7.59
N ASP A 46 -4.20 -18.94 8.32
CA ASP A 46 -4.53 -17.61 8.85
C ASP A 46 -3.51 -17.14 9.90
N ALA A 47 -2.96 -18.06 10.67
CA ALA A 47 -1.93 -17.78 11.67
C ALA A 47 -0.51 -17.63 11.09
N ALA A 48 -0.27 -18.13 9.86
CA ALA A 48 1.06 -18.13 9.24
C ALA A 48 1.54 -16.73 8.87
N GLY A 49 2.85 -16.54 8.77
CA GLY A 49 3.46 -15.29 8.30
C GLY A 49 3.47 -14.14 9.32
N GLY A 50 3.22 -14.41 10.59
CA GLY A 50 3.08 -13.36 11.60
C GLY A 50 4.32 -12.47 11.78
N MET A 51 5.54 -12.96 11.55
CA MET A 51 6.75 -12.15 11.56
C MET A 51 6.80 -11.25 10.33
N LEU A 52 6.54 -11.80 9.15
CA LEU A 52 6.51 -11.04 7.90
C LEU A 52 5.49 -9.90 7.97
N ALA A 53 4.26 -10.22 8.35
CA ALA A 53 3.17 -9.25 8.46
C ALA A 53 3.51 -8.07 9.39
N ARG A 54 4.12 -8.33 10.55
CA ARG A 54 4.57 -7.26 11.45
C ARG A 54 5.67 -6.39 10.84
N THR A 55 6.60 -7.00 10.11
CA THR A 55 7.69 -6.28 9.44
C THR A 55 7.14 -5.41 8.31
N GLU A 56 6.23 -5.94 7.49
CA GLU A 56 5.56 -5.20 6.41
C GLU A 56 4.75 -4.01 6.94
N LEU A 57 4.01 -4.20 8.04
CA LEU A 57 3.23 -3.11 8.65
C LEU A 57 4.12 -1.96 9.11
N VAL A 58 5.24 -2.26 9.79
CA VAL A 58 6.17 -1.22 10.26
C VAL A 58 6.86 -0.54 9.09
N PHE A 59 7.31 -1.32 8.11
CA PHE A 59 7.94 -0.80 6.89
C PHE A 59 6.97 0.10 6.10
N GLY A 60 5.77 -0.37 5.84
CA GLY A 60 4.75 0.39 5.12
C GLY A 60 4.37 1.69 5.82
N MET A 61 4.28 1.67 7.16
CA MET A 61 3.99 2.86 7.96
C MET A 61 5.10 3.91 7.85
N LEU A 62 6.38 3.52 7.94
CA LEU A 62 7.49 4.44 7.79
C LEU A 62 7.58 4.99 6.36
N CYS A 63 7.39 4.17 5.36
CA CYS A 63 7.31 4.63 3.97
C CYS A 63 6.17 5.63 3.74
N ALA A 64 5.03 5.46 4.41
CA ALA A 64 3.91 6.40 4.29
C ALA A 64 4.13 7.71 5.06
N ALA A 65 4.85 7.67 6.19
CA ALA A 65 5.04 8.82 7.07
C ALA A 65 6.26 9.67 6.70
N GLU A 66 7.39 9.05 6.40
CA GLU A 66 8.68 9.76 6.19
C GLU A 66 9.24 9.63 4.77
N ASN A 67 8.99 8.53 4.09
CA ASN A 67 9.38 8.21 2.71
C ASN A 67 10.70 8.85 2.22
N THR A 68 11.77 8.63 2.97
CA THR A 68 13.11 9.11 2.61
C THR A 68 13.60 8.46 1.30
N PRO A 69 14.57 9.05 0.57
CA PRO A 69 15.14 8.42 -0.63
C PRO A 69 15.67 7.02 -0.39
N GLU A 70 16.19 6.74 0.82
CA GLU A 70 16.66 5.43 1.23
C GLU A 70 15.49 4.43 1.34
N LEU A 71 14.38 4.83 1.96
CA LEU A 71 13.17 4.01 2.05
C LEU A 71 12.53 3.77 0.67
N GLN A 72 12.55 4.77 -0.22
CA GLN A 72 12.07 4.62 -1.60
C GLN A 72 12.88 3.57 -2.37
N ALA A 73 14.22 3.65 -2.30
CA ALA A 73 15.10 2.67 -2.93
C ALA A 73 14.88 1.25 -2.34
N LEU A 74 14.60 1.17 -1.04
CA LEU A 74 14.29 -0.09 -0.38
C LEU A 74 12.93 -0.65 -0.83
N GLN A 75 11.91 0.19 -0.99
CA GLN A 75 10.60 -0.23 -1.55
C GLN A 75 10.75 -0.83 -2.95
N GLU A 76 11.52 -0.19 -3.84
CA GLU A 76 11.75 -0.68 -5.19
C GLU A 76 12.38 -2.08 -5.21
N ARG A 77 13.20 -2.40 -4.19
CA ARG A 77 13.81 -3.73 -4.03
C ARG A 77 12.88 -4.74 -3.35
N ALA A 78 12.18 -4.31 -2.31
CA ALA A 78 11.39 -5.20 -1.46
C ALA A 78 10.04 -5.60 -2.10
N MET A 79 9.37 -4.68 -2.79
CA MET A 79 8.01 -4.94 -3.30
C MET A 79 7.94 -6.07 -4.34
N PRO A 80 8.88 -6.20 -5.29
CA PRO A 80 8.90 -7.38 -6.19
C PRO A 80 9.15 -8.69 -5.46
N LEU A 81 9.99 -8.70 -4.41
CA LEU A 81 10.26 -9.91 -3.62
C LEU A 81 9.02 -10.36 -2.86
N LEU A 82 8.30 -9.42 -2.25
CA LEU A 82 7.04 -9.68 -1.56
C LEU A 82 5.96 -10.16 -2.53
N ALA A 83 5.84 -9.53 -3.71
CA ALA A 83 4.90 -9.98 -4.74
C ALA A 83 5.18 -11.43 -5.17
N ALA A 84 6.43 -11.76 -5.46
CA ALA A 84 6.84 -13.11 -5.83
C ALA A 84 6.61 -14.12 -4.69
N HIS A 85 6.82 -13.71 -3.43
CA HIS A 85 6.56 -14.54 -2.26
C HIS A 85 5.08 -14.88 -2.13
N TYR A 86 4.18 -13.89 -2.20
CA TYR A 86 2.75 -14.13 -2.11
C TYR A 86 2.19 -14.88 -3.33
N ASP A 87 2.72 -14.64 -4.52
CA ASP A 87 2.37 -15.41 -5.71
C ASP A 87 2.74 -16.89 -5.56
N ARG A 88 3.91 -17.20 -4.96
CA ARG A 88 4.32 -18.58 -4.70
C ARG A 88 3.32 -19.29 -3.79
N ILE A 89 2.86 -18.63 -2.73
CA ILE A 89 1.90 -19.19 -1.77
C ILE A 89 0.52 -19.38 -2.42
N LEU A 90 -0.01 -18.32 -3.06
CA LEU A 90 -1.37 -18.32 -3.61
C LEU A 90 -1.52 -19.19 -4.85
N LEU A 91 -0.41 -19.53 -5.51
CA LEU A 91 -0.38 -20.42 -6.68
C LEU A 91 0.17 -21.81 -6.35
N ASP A 92 0.45 -22.12 -5.06
CA ASP A 92 0.86 -23.48 -4.64
C ASP A 92 -0.31 -24.45 -4.78
N GLU A 93 -0.13 -25.44 -5.64
CA GLU A 93 -1.18 -26.42 -5.97
C GLU A 93 -1.47 -27.37 -4.82
N ARG A 94 -0.47 -27.70 -4.00
CA ARG A 94 -0.61 -28.60 -2.84
C ARG A 94 -1.46 -27.92 -1.77
N LEU A 95 -1.12 -26.69 -1.43
CA LEU A 95 -1.88 -25.90 -0.45
C LEU A 95 -3.31 -25.66 -0.94
N PHE A 96 -3.47 -25.25 -2.22
CA PHE A 96 -4.79 -25.01 -2.80
C PHE A 96 -5.65 -26.28 -2.84
N ALA A 97 -5.07 -27.44 -3.11
CA ALA A 97 -5.82 -28.70 -3.09
C ALA A 97 -6.46 -28.96 -1.72
N ARG A 98 -5.72 -28.74 -0.63
CA ARG A 98 -6.21 -28.91 0.75
C ARG A 98 -7.33 -27.89 1.08
N VAL A 99 -7.16 -26.62 0.70
CA VAL A 99 -8.17 -25.57 0.86
C VAL A 99 -9.44 -25.91 0.06
N LYS A 100 -9.28 -26.36 -1.18
CA LYS A 100 -10.38 -26.72 -2.07
C LYS A 100 -11.16 -27.92 -1.55
N GLU A 101 -10.50 -28.94 -1.05
CA GLU A 101 -11.15 -30.11 -0.46
C GLU A 101 -12.08 -29.72 0.69
N LEU A 102 -11.62 -28.86 1.60
CA LEU A 102 -12.46 -28.34 2.70
C LEU A 102 -13.62 -27.50 2.17
N TYR A 103 -13.36 -26.65 1.17
CA TYR A 103 -14.41 -25.84 0.57
C TYR A 103 -15.50 -26.68 -0.10
N ASP A 104 -15.14 -27.73 -0.82
CA ASP A 104 -16.08 -28.60 -1.53
C ASP A 104 -17.00 -29.34 -0.55
N ARG A 105 -16.50 -29.76 0.60
CA ARG A 105 -17.27 -30.48 1.64
C ARG A 105 -17.77 -29.59 2.79
N ARG A 106 -17.70 -28.24 2.64
CA ARG A 106 -18.00 -27.29 3.73
C ARG A 106 -19.39 -27.43 4.36
N GLY A 107 -20.38 -27.89 3.59
CA GLY A 107 -21.72 -28.13 4.11
C GLY A 107 -21.84 -29.35 5.02
N ALA A 108 -20.83 -30.23 5.06
CA ALA A 108 -20.76 -31.39 5.95
C ALA A 108 -19.80 -31.18 7.13
N LEU A 109 -19.13 -30.03 7.22
CA LEU A 109 -18.25 -29.68 8.33
C LEU A 109 -19.05 -29.00 9.44
N ASP A 110 -18.74 -29.35 10.69
CA ASP A 110 -19.31 -28.68 11.86
C ASP A 110 -18.53 -27.37 12.12
N LEU A 111 -18.85 -26.32 11.33
CA LEU A 111 -18.24 -25.00 11.39
C LEU A 111 -19.27 -23.96 11.81
N ASP A 112 -18.87 -23.03 12.68
CA ASP A 112 -19.66 -21.84 12.93
C ASP A 112 -19.63 -20.86 11.74
N ASP A 113 -20.48 -19.82 11.79
CA ASP A 113 -20.62 -18.83 10.72
C ASP A 113 -19.30 -18.09 10.42
N VAL A 114 -18.46 -17.84 11.43
CA VAL A 114 -17.17 -17.14 11.28
C VAL A 114 -16.15 -18.04 10.59
N GLN A 115 -16.08 -19.28 11.03
CA GLN A 115 -15.21 -20.31 10.45
C GLN A 115 -15.60 -20.61 9.00
N LEU A 116 -16.88 -20.80 8.73
CA LEU A 116 -17.39 -20.98 7.37
C LEU A 116 -17.03 -19.77 6.48
N ARG A 117 -17.19 -18.56 7.00
CA ARG A 117 -16.85 -17.33 6.28
C ARG A 117 -15.37 -17.21 6.00
N LEU A 118 -14.50 -17.60 6.96
CA LEU A 118 -13.05 -17.62 6.77
C LEU A 118 -12.65 -18.62 5.68
N LEU A 119 -13.16 -19.83 5.70
CA LEU A 119 -12.93 -20.85 4.68
C LEU A 119 -13.35 -20.34 3.28
N GLU A 120 -14.55 -19.77 3.15
CA GLU A 120 -15.02 -19.23 1.88
C GLU A 120 -14.19 -18.06 1.36
N LYS A 121 -13.74 -17.15 2.24
CA LYS A 121 -12.87 -16.04 1.87
C LYS A 121 -11.49 -16.55 1.45
N THR A 122 -10.94 -17.49 2.17
CA THR A 122 -9.65 -18.12 1.85
C THR A 122 -9.71 -18.78 0.47
N TYR A 123 -10.68 -19.66 0.24
CA TYR A 123 -10.87 -20.28 -1.09
C TYR A 123 -10.98 -19.26 -2.21
N ARG A 124 -11.84 -18.22 -2.04
CA ARG A 124 -12.00 -17.15 -3.03
C ARG A 124 -10.72 -16.35 -3.25
N ARG A 125 -9.89 -16.15 -2.22
CA ARG A 125 -8.60 -15.49 -2.35
C ARG A 125 -7.68 -16.26 -3.29
N PHE A 126 -7.55 -17.58 -3.12
CA PHE A 126 -6.77 -18.44 -4.01
C PHE A 126 -7.30 -18.43 -5.45
N VAL A 127 -8.61 -18.59 -5.64
CA VAL A 127 -9.22 -18.57 -6.98
C VAL A 127 -8.98 -17.24 -7.70
N ARG A 128 -9.18 -16.11 -7.00
CA ARG A 128 -8.94 -14.77 -7.57
C ARG A 128 -7.46 -14.51 -7.87
N ALA A 129 -6.57 -15.11 -7.10
CA ALA A 129 -5.14 -15.06 -7.35
C ALA A 129 -4.68 -15.99 -8.48
N GLY A 130 -5.59 -16.74 -9.11
CA GLY A 130 -5.28 -17.56 -10.28
C GLY A 130 -4.93 -19.03 -9.96
N ALA A 131 -5.27 -19.56 -8.78
CA ALA A 131 -4.98 -20.95 -8.42
C ALA A 131 -5.53 -21.98 -9.42
N LEU A 132 -6.66 -21.66 -10.09
CA LEU A 132 -7.28 -22.52 -11.10
C LEU A 132 -6.70 -22.37 -12.52
N LEU A 133 -5.76 -21.47 -12.74
CA LEU A 133 -5.11 -21.29 -14.03
C LEU A 133 -4.15 -22.44 -14.33
N ASP A 134 -3.94 -22.71 -15.61
CA ASP A 134 -2.88 -23.61 -16.07
C ASP A 134 -1.49 -23.02 -15.81
N ALA A 135 -0.45 -23.85 -15.93
CA ALA A 135 0.92 -23.46 -15.63
C ALA A 135 1.41 -22.26 -16.48
N GLY A 136 1.05 -22.19 -17.76
CA GLY A 136 1.46 -21.11 -18.66
C GLY A 136 0.82 -19.77 -18.25
N ARG A 137 -0.48 -19.78 -17.91
CA ARG A 137 -1.19 -18.59 -17.43
C ARG A 137 -0.72 -18.17 -16.04
N LYS A 138 -0.39 -19.12 -15.14
CA LYS A 138 0.22 -18.80 -13.85
C LYS A 138 1.58 -18.12 -14.00
N ALA A 139 2.42 -18.60 -14.94
CA ALA A 139 3.71 -17.96 -15.22
C ALA A 139 3.53 -16.52 -15.72
N ARG A 140 2.62 -16.28 -16.67
CA ARG A 140 2.31 -14.93 -17.16
C ARG A 140 1.74 -14.01 -16.08
N LEU A 141 0.88 -14.55 -15.21
CA LEU A 141 0.33 -13.79 -14.09
C LEU A 141 1.42 -13.32 -13.11
N LYS A 142 2.41 -14.16 -12.80
CA LYS A 142 3.55 -13.78 -11.95
C LYS A 142 4.37 -12.64 -12.56
N GLU A 143 4.61 -12.67 -13.88
CA GLU A 143 5.28 -11.57 -14.58
C GLU A 143 4.50 -10.26 -14.44
N ILE A 144 3.19 -10.31 -14.70
CA ILE A 144 2.29 -9.14 -14.57
C ILE A 144 2.30 -8.61 -13.14
N ASN A 145 2.21 -9.47 -12.13
CA ASN A 145 2.22 -9.05 -10.72
C ASN A 145 3.55 -8.37 -10.35
N GLY A 146 4.68 -8.86 -10.84
CA GLY A 146 5.98 -8.22 -10.66
C GLY A 146 6.05 -6.83 -11.30
N GLU A 147 5.56 -6.69 -12.53
CA GLU A 147 5.48 -5.39 -13.22
C GLU A 147 4.54 -4.42 -12.47
N LEU A 148 3.38 -4.89 -12.01
CA LEU A 148 2.43 -4.09 -11.24
C LEU A 148 3.00 -3.63 -9.90
N ALA A 149 3.75 -4.47 -9.20
CA ALA A 149 4.39 -4.11 -7.94
C ALA A 149 5.36 -2.93 -8.13
N LEU A 150 6.19 -2.97 -9.17
CA LEU A 150 7.10 -1.87 -9.51
C LEU A 150 6.37 -0.62 -10.00
N ALA A 151 5.34 -0.78 -10.84
CA ALA A 151 4.55 0.33 -11.34
C ALA A 151 3.83 1.08 -10.22
N ALA A 152 3.29 0.35 -9.24
CA ALA A 152 2.63 0.93 -8.07
C ALA A 152 3.58 1.77 -7.21
N VAL A 153 4.82 1.28 -6.98
CA VAL A 153 5.85 2.04 -6.26
C VAL A 153 6.22 3.31 -7.01
N LYS A 154 6.51 3.21 -8.31
CA LYS A 154 6.85 4.37 -9.13
C LYS A 154 5.73 5.41 -9.17
N PHE A 155 4.48 4.96 -9.31
CA PHE A 155 3.32 5.84 -9.27
C PHE A 155 3.21 6.58 -7.94
N GLY A 156 3.33 5.85 -6.81
CA GLY A 156 3.28 6.45 -5.48
C GLY A 156 4.39 7.48 -5.25
N ASN A 157 5.62 7.17 -5.64
CA ASN A 157 6.76 8.08 -5.53
C ASN A 157 6.60 9.32 -6.41
N ASN A 158 6.09 9.18 -7.65
CA ASN A 158 5.82 10.31 -8.54
C ASN A 158 4.73 11.22 -7.96
N LEU A 159 3.63 10.63 -7.46
CA LEU A 159 2.55 11.37 -6.84
C LEU A 159 3.04 12.18 -5.62
N LEU A 160 3.86 11.56 -4.77
CA LEU A 160 4.46 12.23 -3.63
C LEU A 160 5.39 13.37 -4.06
N ALA A 161 6.25 13.14 -5.05
CA ALA A 161 7.17 14.15 -5.57
C ALA A 161 6.42 15.36 -6.15
N GLU A 162 5.35 15.14 -6.92
CA GLU A 162 4.51 16.23 -7.45
C GLU A 162 3.79 17.00 -6.35
N ASN A 163 3.21 16.29 -5.38
CA ASN A 163 2.53 16.90 -4.25
C ASN A 163 3.49 17.79 -3.42
N ASN A 164 4.72 17.34 -3.23
CA ASN A 164 5.75 18.07 -2.48
C ASN A 164 6.35 19.24 -3.27
N ARG A 165 6.32 19.20 -4.60
CA ARG A 165 6.86 20.24 -5.47
C ARG A 165 5.93 21.44 -5.61
N PHE A 166 4.63 21.25 -5.51
CA PHE A 166 3.67 22.34 -5.66
C PHE A 166 3.66 23.24 -4.45
N GLU A 167 3.95 24.52 -4.68
CA GLU A 167 3.83 25.59 -3.69
C GLU A 167 3.15 26.78 -4.35
N MET A 168 2.07 27.27 -3.74
CA MET A 168 1.39 28.49 -4.14
C MET A 168 1.73 29.58 -3.12
N GLU A 169 2.62 30.48 -3.50
CA GLU A 169 3.04 31.61 -2.68
C GLU A 169 2.03 32.75 -2.82
N LEU A 170 1.52 33.24 -1.70
CA LEU A 170 0.53 34.32 -1.63
C LEU A 170 1.01 35.42 -0.70
N THR A 171 0.64 36.65 -1.05
CA THR A 171 0.85 37.84 -0.24
C THR A 171 -0.17 37.93 0.90
N ALA A 172 0.04 38.85 1.85
CA ALA A 172 -0.90 39.12 2.94
C ALA A 172 -2.30 39.50 2.41
N ASP A 173 -2.36 40.31 1.34
CA ASP A 173 -3.62 40.75 0.73
C ASP A 173 -4.38 39.61 0.07
N GLU A 174 -3.68 38.72 -0.63
CA GLU A 174 -4.28 37.52 -1.23
C GLU A 174 -4.76 36.48 -0.21
N MET A 175 -4.23 36.52 1.00
CA MET A 175 -4.69 35.72 2.15
C MET A 175 -5.78 36.40 2.97
N ALA A 176 -6.14 37.64 2.65
CA ALA A 176 -7.18 38.37 3.38
C ALA A 176 -8.51 37.61 3.31
N GLY A 177 -9.19 37.48 4.46
CA GLY A 177 -10.44 36.73 4.56
C GLY A 177 -10.30 35.24 4.87
N LEU A 178 -9.08 34.68 4.82
CA LEU A 178 -8.85 33.35 5.36
C LEU A 178 -8.85 33.38 6.90
N PRO A 179 -9.27 32.28 7.57
CA PRO A 179 -9.16 32.15 9.03
C PRO A 179 -7.71 32.36 9.51
N SER A 180 -7.54 32.93 10.69
CA SER A 180 -6.22 33.31 11.23
C SER A 180 -5.27 32.12 11.40
N ASP A 181 -5.80 30.96 11.81
CA ASP A 181 -5.05 29.71 11.95
C ASP A 181 -4.55 29.20 10.60
N VAL A 182 -5.37 29.29 9.55
CA VAL A 182 -4.99 28.93 8.16
C VAL A 182 -3.88 29.85 7.64
N GLN A 183 -3.99 31.15 7.90
CA GLN A 183 -2.96 32.11 7.53
C GLN A 183 -1.65 31.85 8.28
N GLU A 184 -1.71 31.55 9.60
CA GLU A 184 -0.52 31.30 10.40
C GLU A 184 0.23 30.05 9.94
N LEU A 185 -0.48 28.95 9.66
CA LEU A 185 0.11 27.73 9.08
C LEU A 185 0.79 28.02 7.72
N ALA A 186 0.17 28.83 6.88
CA ALA A 186 0.76 29.20 5.59
C ALA A 186 2.02 30.06 5.76
N ARG A 187 2.02 30.99 6.72
CA ARG A 187 3.19 31.82 7.05
C ARG A 187 4.31 31.00 7.68
N GLU A 188 3.99 30.05 8.53
CA GLU A 188 4.97 29.11 9.12
C GLU A 188 5.68 28.35 8.01
N LYS A 189 4.92 27.81 7.06
CA LYS A 189 5.45 27.13 5.89
C LYS A 189 6.35 28.05 5.05
N ALA A 190 5.98 29.29 4.86
CA ALA A 190 6.78 30.28 4.15
C ALA A 190 8.10 30.60 4.90
N ARG A 191 8.06 30.69 6.24
CA ARG A 191 9.27 30.86 7.09
C ARG A 191 10.23 29.68 6.96
N GLU A 192 9.71 28.44 6.97
CA GLU A 192 10.52 27.22 6.75
C GLU A 192 11.24 27.24 5.40
N ARG A 193 10.63 27.87 4.38
CA ARG A 193 11.19 28.03 3.04
C ARG A 193 12.05 29.29 2.86
N GLY A 194 12.30 30.04 3.94
CA GLY A 194 13.10 31.27 3.89
C GLY A 194 12.45 32.42 3.12
N LYS A 195 11.10 32.41 3.01
CA LYS A 195 10.33 33.46 2.30
C LYS A 195 10.17 34.72 3.16
N LYS A 196 9.69 35.82 2.53
CA LYS A 196 9.45 37.09 3.19
C LYS A 196 8.40 36.94 4.30
N LYS A 197 8.46 37.81 5.32
CA LYS A 197 7.66 37.76 6.55
C LYS A 197 6.13 37.79 6.30
N ASP A 198 5.68 38.47 5.23
CA ASP A 198 4.24 38.66 4.95
C ASP A 198 3.74 37.72 3.83
N THR A 199 4.47 36.65 3.58
CA THR A 199 4.13 35.64 2.57
C THR A 199 3.57 34.39 3.26
N GLY A 200 2.59 33.75 2.62
CA GLY A 200 2.14 32.41 2.98
C GLY A 200 2.33 31.43 1.85
N ILE A 201 2.58 30.15 2.16
CA ILE A 201 2.67 29.07 1.20
C ILE A 201 1.53 28.09 1.42
N PHE A 202 0.76 27.85 0.36
CA PHE A 202 -0.26 26.82 0.28
C PHE A 202 0.22 25.66 -0.58
N THR A 203 -0.09 24.44 -0.14
CA THR A 203 0.33 23.20 -0.79
C THR A 203 -0.88 22.34 -1.16
N LEU A 204 -0.66 21.25 -1.91
CA LEU A 204 -1.73 20.30 -2.26
C LEU A 204 -2.07 19.30 -1.15
N HIS A 205 -1.36 19.32 -0.04
CA HIS A 205 -1.71 18.52 1.13
C HIS A 205 -3.06 18.95 1.70
N LYS A 206 -3.93 17.99 2.00
CA LYS A 206 -5.32 18.23 2.43
C LYS A 206 -5.48 19.25 3.56
N PRO A 207 -4.62 19.30 4.60
CA PRO A 207 -4.71 20.30 5.65
C PRO A 207 -4.49 21.76 5.17
N SER A 208 -3.76 21.94 4.05
CA SER A 208 -3.58 23.25 3.41
C SER A 208 -4.64 23.51 2.34
N LEU A 209 -4.89 22.53 1.48
CA LEU A 209 -5.78 22.61 0.33
C LEU A 209 -7.25 22.88 0.71
N ILE A 210 -7.79 22.04 1.62
CA ILE A 210 -9.23 22.06 1.94
C ILE A 210 -9.64 23.37 2.60
N PRO A 211 -8.96 23.88 3.66
CA PRO A 211 -9.28 25.18 4.23
C PRO A 211 -9.15 26.33 3.22
N PHE A 212 -8.13 26.28 2.36
CA PHE A 212 -7.96 27.30 1.32
C PHE A 212 -9.15 27.32 0.34
N LEU A 213 -9.54 26.15 -0.19
CA LEU A 213 -10.70 26.04 -1.09
C LEU A 213 -12.02 26.46 -0.41
N THR A 214 -12.14 26.24 0.90
CA THR A 214 -13.34 26.54 1.68
C THR A 214 -13.50 28.04 1.94
N TYR A 215 -12.40 28.70 2.31
CA TYR A 215 -12.48 30.06 2.89
C TYR A 215 -11.93 31.17 1.98
N SER A 216 -11.06 30.86 0.99
CA SER A 216 -10.57 31.89 0.09
C SER A 216 -11.71 32.52 -0.69
N SER A 217 -11.79 33.86 -0.70
CA SER A 217 -12.75 34.61 -1.52
C SER A 217 -12.32 34.69 -2.99
N ASP A 218 -11.01 34.60 -3.28
CA ASP A 218 -10.49 34.69 -4.63
C ASP A 218 -10.75 33.40 -5.43
N ARG A 219 -11.65 33.53 -6.42
CA ARG A 219 -12.01 32.42 -7.30
C ARG A 219 -10.84 31.95 -8.18
N GLY A 220 -10.01 32.85 -8.64
CA GLY A 220 -8.87 32.54 -9.52
C GLY A 220 -7.81 31.70 -8.78
N LEU A 221 -7.51 32.09 -7.54
CA LEU A 221 -6.58 31.34 -6.69
C LEU A 221 -7.15 29.97 -6.32
N ARG A 222 -8.47 29.87 -6.01
CA ARG A 222 -9.12 28.55 -5.78
C ARG A 222 -9.04 27.68 -7.03
N GLU A 223 -9.31 28.24 -8.21
CA GLU A 223 -9.22 27.50 -9.48
C GLU A 223 -7.80 27.00 -9.73
N ARG A 224 -6.79 27.85 -9.49
CA ARG A 224 -5.38 27.50 -9.65
C ARG A 224 -4.97 26.30 -8.81
N ILE A 225 -5.24 26.35 -7.50
CA ILE A 225 -4.87 25.24 -6.60
C ILE A 225 -5.71 23.99 -6.86
N TYR A 226 -7.00 24.15 -7.22
CA TYR A 226 -7.88 23.04 -7.56
C TYR A 226 -7.43 22.30 -8.82
N LYS A 227 -7.09 23.05 -9.89
CA LYS A 227 -6.54 22.44 -11.10
C LYS A 227 -5.20 21.75 -10.86
N ALA A 228 -4.34 22.33 -10.03
CA ALA A 228 -3.09 21.69 -9.64
C ALA A 228 -3.35 20.38 -8.90
N TYR A 229 -4.34 20.34 -7.99
CA TYR A 229 -4.71 19.14 -7.28
C TYR A 229 -5.31 18.06 -8.20
N LEU A 230 -6.17 18.42 -9.14
CA LEU A 230 -6.72 17.48 -10.12
C LEU A 230 -5.66 16.89 -11.05
N ASN A 231 -4.63 17.64 -11.33
CA ASN A 231 -3.51 17.21 -12.16
C ASN A 231 -2.40 16.51 -11.37
N LEU A 232 -2.62 16.26 -10.07
CA LEU A 232 -1.74 15.52 -9.20
C LEU A 232 -1.65 14.06 -9.63
N SER A 233 -1.26 13.73 -10.71
CA SER A 233 -0.70 12.45 -11.11
C SER A 233 -0.45 12.49 -12.60
N LEU A 234 0.67 11.99 -13.00
CA LEU A 234 0.99 11.74 -14.40
C LEU A 234 0.06 10.71 -15.06
N ILE A 235 -1.00 10.29 -14.36
CA ILE A 235 -2.04 9.37 -14.87
C ILE A 235 -2.68 9.89 -16.15
N HIS A 236 -2.86 11.22 -16.27
CA HIS A 236 -3.37 11.85 -17.49
C HIS A 236 -2.36 11.82 -18.65
N ILE A 237 -1.09 11.54 -18.38
CA ILE A 237 -0.03 11.41 -19.38
C ILE A 237 0.16 9.95 -19.77
N SER A 238 -0.05 9.00 -18.85
CA SER A 238 0.13 7.57 -19.08
C SER A 238 -1.12 6.83 -19.57
N GLU A 239 -2.32 7.42 -19.40
CA GLU A 239 -3.57 6.90 -19.99
C GLU A 239 -4.27 7.99 -20.82
N PRO A 240 -3.91 8.19 -22.10
CA PRO A 240 -4.56 9.18 -22.96
C PRO A 240 -5.97 8.80 -23.41
N THR A 241 -6.52 7.67 -23.02
CA THR A 241 -7.85 7.27 -23.52
C THR A 241 -8.61 6.41 -22.52
N ARG A 242 -9.62 7.00 -21.87
CA ARG A 242 -10.93 6.31 -21.83
C ARG A 242 -11.80 6.91 -22.92
N PRO A 243 -12.35 6.07 -23.84
CA PRO A 243 -13.36 6.51 -24.77
C PRO A 243 -14.61 6.96 -24.03
#